data_b526b4900ff2450206ef6085be998e07
#
_entry.id   b526b4900ff2450206ef6085be998e07
#
_cell.length_a   1.000
_cell.length_b   1.000
_cell.length_c   1.000
_cell.angle_alpha   90.00
_cell.angle_beta   90.00
_cell.angle_gamma   90.00
#
_symmetry.space_group_name_H-M   'P 1'
#
loop_
_entity.id
_entity.type
_entity.pdbx_description
1 polymer ?
#
loop_
_entity_poly.entity_id
_entity_poly.type
_entity_poly.pdbx_seq_one_letter_code
_entity_poly.pdbx_strand_id
1 'polypeptide(L)'
;MCNKIKEYWEKFCCENKIPNDTKYEAWSFGNTKEMADELADLVNKGIKTATTGAYELYDEDEEIPKVGEYNIILDGSGEPICITITRDVYIINYNLISSDHAFREGEGDRSYEYWKKVHDKFFSEEYRKSNKEFKEDAPMVCELFEKIY
;
A
#
# COMPACT_ATOMS: atom_id res chain seq x y z
N MET A 1 -21.71 7.04 -2.29
CA MET A 1 -20.53 6.18 -2.40
C MET A 1 -19.31 6.98 -2.76
N CYS A 2 -19.15 7.38 -3.99
CA CYS A 2 -18.08 8.28 -4.38
C CYS A 2 -18.04 9.54 -3.53
N ASN A 3 -19.20 9.94 -2.99
CA ASN A 3 -19.32 11.15 -2.19
C ASN A 3 -18.53 11.11 -0.88
N LYS A 4 -18.50 9.98 -0.20
CA LYS A 4 -17.77 9.87 1.10
C LYS A 4 -16.28 10.10 0.93
N ILE A 5 -15.69 9.51 -0.11
CA ILE A 5 -14.27 9.65 -0.39
C ILE A 5 -13.97 11.09 -0.77
N LYS A 6 -14.79 11.66 -1.67
CA LYS A 6 -14.62 13.04 -2.10
C LYS A 6 -14.77 14.02 -0.95
N GLU A 7 -15.77 13.81 -0.09
CA GLU A 7 -16.00 14.65 1.08
C GLU A 7 -14.83 14.58 2.06
N TYR A 8 -14.30 13.37 2.26
CA TYR A 8 -13.15 13.16 3.12
C TYR A 8 -11.92 13.92 2.61
N TRP A 9 -11.69 13.83 1.29
CA TRP A 9 -10.60 14.55 0.64
C TRP A 9 -10.76 16.07 0.75
N GLU A 10 -11.95 16.56 0.47
CA GLU A 10 -12.24 17.99 0.53
C GLU A 10 -12.06 18.56 1.94
N LYS A 11 -12.46 17.79 2.95
CA LYS A 11 -12.26 18.18 4.33
C LYS A 11 -10.77 18.28 4.67
N PHE A 12 -9.99 17.31 4.25
CA PHE A 12 -8.53 17.32 4.44
C PHE A 12 -7.91 18.55 3.75
N CYS A 13 -8.28 18.79 2.51
CA CYS A 13 -7.75 19.92 1.75
C CYS A 13 -8.08 21.25 2.42
N CYS A 14 -9.31 21.40 2.89
CA CYS A 14 -9.75 22.62 3.57
C CYS A 14 -8.95 22.85 4.86
N GLU A 15 -8.79 21.82 5.67
CA GLU A 15 -8.08 21.92 6.95
C GLU A 15 -6.59 22.18 6.80
N ASN A 16 -6.00 21.73 5.67
CA ASN A 16 -4.57 21.79 5.44
C ASN A 16 -4.16 22.80 4.36
N LYS A 17 -5.09 23.60 3.87
CA LYS A 17 -4.87 24.64 2.85
C LYS A 17 -4.26 24.07 1.57
N ILE A 18 -4.78 22.92 1.13
CA ILE A 18 -4.37 22.26 -0.09
C ILE A 18 -5.48 22.46 -1.13
N PRO A 19 -5.14 22.77 -2.40
CA PRO A 19 -6.17 22.92 -3.44
C PRO A 19 -6.99 21.63 -3.62
N ASN A 20 -8.31 21.77 -3.73
CA ASN A 20 -9.22 20.62 -3.87
C ASN A 20 -8.98 19.80 -5.14
N ASP A 21 -8.39 20.40 -6.16
CA ASP A 21 -8.08 19.74 -7.42
C ASP A 21 -6.74 18.99 -7.39
N THR A 22 -6.06 18.95 -6.24
CA THR A 22 -4.85 18.16 -6.06
C THR A 22 -5.18 16.69 -6.23
N LYS A 23 -4.36 15.99 -7.03
CA LYS A 23 -4.57 14.58 -7.34
C LYS A 23 -4.38 13.69 -6.13
N TYR A 24 -5.22 12.68 -6.00
CA TYR A 24 -5.09 11.63 -4.98
C TYR A 24 -5.57 10.30 -5.55
N GLU A 25 -5.14 9.21 -4.92
CA GLU A 25 -5.66 7.88 -5.18
C GLU A 25 -6.37 7.38 -3.93
N ALA A 26 -7.40 6.55 -4.10
CA ALA A 26 -8.13 5.94 -2.98
C ALA A 26 -8.16 4.43 -3.22
N TRP A 27 -7.67 3.66 -2.25
CA TRP A 27 -7.54 2.21 -2.41
C TRP A 27 -7.41 1.50 -1.06
N SER A 28 -7.61 0.18 -1.08
CA SER A 28 -7.49 -0.66 0.11
C SER A 28 -6.39 -1.69 -0.08
N PHE A 29 -5.77 -2.09 1.04
CA PHE A 29 -4.72 -3.12 1.04
C PHE A 29 -5.31 -4.51 0.97
N GLY A 30 -4.49 -5.46 0.49
CA GLY A 30 -4.80 -6.88 0.54
C GLY A 30 -5.81 -7.34 -0.49
N ASN A 31 -6.24 -8.60 -0.36
CA ASN A 31 -7.16 -9.22 -1.31
C ASN A 31 -8.43 -9.75 -0.64
N THR A 32 -8.63 -9.49 0.64
CA THR A 32 -9.87 -9.83 1.37
C THR A 32 -10.31 -8.63 2.20
N LYS A 33 -11.60 -8.64 2.58
CA LYS A 33 -12.16 -7.58 3.42
C LYS A 33 -11.45 -7.52 4.77
N GLU A 34 -11.21 -8.66 5.39
CA GLU A 34 -10.56 -8.75 6.70
C GLU A 34 -9.13 -8.22 6.63
N MET A 35 -8.40 -8.57 5.60
CA MET A 35 -7.04 -8.08 5.39
C MET A 35 -7.03 -6.57 5.18
N ALA A 36 -7.96 -6.04 4.38
CA ALA A 36 -8.06 -4.60 4.16
C ALA A 36 -8.35 -3.84 5.45
N ASP A 37 -9.25 -4.38 6.29
CA ASP A 37 -9.58 -3.77 7.58
C ASP A 37 -8.35 -3.76 8.50
N GLU A 38 -7.65 -4.88 8.60
CA GLU A 38 -6.48 -5.03 9.47
C GLU A 38 -5.34 -4.10 9.03
N LEU A 39 -5.05 -4.08 7.74
CA LEU A 39 -3.93 -3.27 7.23
C LEU A 39 -4.23 -1.78 7.31
N ALA A 40 -5.48 -1.37 7.03
CA ALA A 40 -5.88 0.02 7.19
C ALA A 40 -5.72 0.48 8.65
N ASP A 41 -6.06 -0.38 9.60
CA ASP A 41 -5.89 -0.09 11.02
C ASP A 41 -4.42 0.10 11.39
N LEU A 42 -3.53 -0.74 10.86
CA LEU A 42 -2.09 -0.62 11.10
C LEU A 42 -1.52 0.68 10.54
N VAL A 43 -1.98 1.09 9.37
CA VAL A 43 -1.58 2.38 8.78
C VAL A 43 -2.08 3.53 9.65
N ASN A 44 -3.34 3.45 10.06
CA ASN A 44 -3.95 4.50 10.89
C ASN A 44 -3.25 4.68 12.24
N LYS A 45 -2.71 3.60 12.79
CA LYS A 45 -1.96 3.63 14.05
C LYS A 45 -0.49 4.03 13.88
N GLY A 46 -0.04 4.21 12.64
CA GLY A 46 1.35 4.55 12.33
C GLY A 46 2.32 3.38 12.45
N ILE A 47 1.81 2.16 12.54
CA ILE A 47 2.63 0.95 12.65
C ILE A 47 3.09 0.49 11.26
N LYS A 48 2.19 0.51 10.28
CA LYS A 48 2.53 0.17 8.90
C LYS A 48 2.87 1.45 8.15
N THR A 49 4.13 1.53 7.70
CA THR A 49 4.66 2.70 6.98
C THR A 49 5.32 2.32 5.65
N ALA A 50 5.14 1.07 5.22
CA ALA A 50 5.70 0.58 3.96
C ALA A 50 4.81 -0.49 3.37
N THR A 51 4.94 -0.68 2.05
CA THR A 51 4.25 -1.75 1.35
C THR A 51 5.08 -2.21 0.15
N THR A 52 4.77 -3.41 -0.35
CA THR A 52 5.48 -4.04 -1.46
C THR A 52 4.46 -4.47 -2.50
N GLY A 53 4.68 -4.09 -3.75
CA GLY A 53 3.85 -4.52 -4.87
C GLY A 53 4.70 -5.22 -5.92
N ALA A 54 4.11 -6.17 -6.64
CA ALA A 54 4.80 -6.89 -7.70
C ALA A 54 4.84 -6.06 -8.97
N TYR A 55 6.02 -5.65 -9.38
CA TYR A 55 6.19 -4.83 -10.58
C TYR A 55 5.61 -5.49 -11.83
N GLU A 56 5.81 -6.79 -11.96
CA GLU A 56 5.36 -7.55 -13.14
C GLU A 56 3.85 -7.72 -13.23
N LEU A 57 3.12 -7.42 -12.14
CA LEU A 57 1.66 -7.52 -12.11
C LEU A 57 0.96 -6.19 -12.38
N TYR A 58 1.71 -5.12 -12.56
CA TYR A 58 1.15 -3.83 -12.97
C TYR A 58 0.69 -3.91 -14.42
N ASP A 59 -0.49 -3.39 -14.71
CA ASP A 59 -1.00 -3.27 -16.07
C ASP A 59 -0.28 -2.12 -16.81
N GLU A 60 -0.34 -2.13 -18.14
CA GLU A 60 0.29 -1.09 -18.96
C GLU A 60 -0.21 0.32 -18.60
N ASP A 61 -1.48 0.43 -18.22
CA ASP A 61 -2.10 1.71 -17.88
C ASP A 61 -1.90 2.10 -16.41
N GLU A 62 -1.35 1.20 -15.62
CA GLU A 62 -1.18 1.36 -14.19
C GLU A 62 0.18 1.98 -13.89
N GLU A 63 0.18 3.10 -13.18
CA GLU A 63 1.42 3.76 -12.79
C GLU A 63 1.91 3.26 -11.45
N ILE A 64 3.23 3.11 -11.30
CA ILE A 64 3.81 2.83 -9.99
C ILE A 64 3.72 4.09 -9.12
N PRO A 65 3.71 3.95 -7.79
CA PRO A 65 3.65 5.10 -6.89
C PRO A 65 4.80 6.08 -7.13
N LYS A 66 4.55 7.35 -6.84
CA LYS A 66 5.56 8.41 -6.96
C LYS A 66 5.66 9.19 -5.67
N VAL A 67 6.86 9.64 -5.34
CA VAL A 67 7.09 10.48 -4.17
C VAL A 67 6.19 11.72 -4.25
N GLY A 68 5.55 12.04 -3.13
CA GLY A 68 4.66 13.19 -3.02
C GLY A 68 3.19 12.91 -3.32
N GLU A 69 2.85 11.69 -3.74
CA GLU A 69 1.46 11.34 -4.00
C GLU A 69 0.66 11.17 -2.71
N TYR A 70 -0.59 11.62 -2.76
CA TYR A 70 -1.54 11.45 -1.66
C TYR A 70 -2.37 10.20 -1.88
N ASN A 71 -2.61 9.44 -0.82
CA ASN A 71 -3.40 8.22 -0.86
C ASN A 71 -4.42 8.22 0.27
N ILE A 72 -5.68 8.01 -0.08
CA ILE A 72 -6.73 7.76 0.91
C ILE A 72 -6.80 6.26 1.10
N ILE A 73 -6.52 5.81 2.31
CA ILE A 73 -6.55 4.38 2.63
C ILE A 73 -7.97 4.01 3.06
N LEU A 74 -8.52 3.01 2.38
CA LEU A 74 -9.87 2.54 2.61
C LEU A 74 -9.84 1.22 3.38
N ASP A 75 -10.87 1.00 4.19
CA ASP A 75 -11.06 -0.31 4.81
C ASP A 75 -11.75 -1.29 3.84
N GLY A 76 -12.06 -2.48 4.31
CA GLY A 76 -12.68 -3.52 3.49
C GLY A 76 -14.12 -3.22 3.07
N SER A 77 -14.73 -2.17 3.63
CA SER A 77 -16.07 -1.71 3.25
C SER A 77 -16.02 -0.49 2.34
N GLY A 78 -14.80 -0.04 1.98
CA GLY A 78 -14.62 1.14 1.13
C GLY A 78 -14.73 2.47 1.88
N GLU A 79 -14.69 2.43 3.21
CA GLU A 79 -14.73 3.66 4.01
C GLU A 79 -13.33 4.26 4.12
N PRO A 80 -13.19 5.59 3.98
CA PRO A 80 -11.89 6.23 4.16
C PRO A 80 -11.46 6.20 5.62
N ILE A 81 -10.22 5.75 5.86
CA ILE A 81 -9.68 5.59 7.21
C ILE A 81 -8.65 6.67 7.52
N CYS A 82 -7.75 6.94 6.60
CA CYS A 82 -6.69 7.93 6.79
C CYS A 82 -6.09 8.33 5.44
N ILE A 83 -5.23 9.35 5.46
CA ILE A 83 -4.52 9.81 4.28
C ILE A 83 -3.02 9.66 4.52
N THR A 84 -2.32 9.09 3.54
CA THR A 84 -0.86 9.00 3.56
C THR A 84 -0.27 9.81 2.43
N ILE A 85 1.01 10.18 2.59
CA ILE A 85 1.79 10.75 1.51
C ILE A 85 2.98 9.82 1.24
N THR A 86 3.27 9.57 -0.03
CA THR A 86 4.39 8.70 -0.42
C THR A 86 5.70 9.45 -0.23
N ARG A 87 6.63 8.86 0.52
CA ARG A 87 7.92 9.48 0.86
C ARG A 87 9.08 8.92 0.07
N ASP A 88 9.03 7.65 -0.33
CA ASP A 88 10.09 7.01 -1.09
C ASP A 88 9.52 5.86 -1.91
N VAL A 89 10.09 5.61 -3.07
CA VAL A 89 9.72 4.50 -3.94
C VAL A 89 10.98 3.95 -4.57
N TYR A 90 11.18 2.63 -4.51
CA TYR A 90 12.30 2.00 -5.19
C TYR A 90 11.90 0.62 -5.69
N ILE A 91 12.61 0.13 -6.69
CA ILE A 91 12.39 -1.20 -7.25
C ILE A 91 13.60 -2.06 -6.88
N ILE A 92 13.31 -3.23 -6.31
CA ILE A 92 14.34 -4.15 -5.85
C ILE A 92 13.85 -5.60 -6.05
N ASN A 93 14.77 -6.52 -6.24
CA ASN A 93 14.41 -7.94 -6.35
C ASN A 93 13.85 -8.44 -5.02
N TYR A 94 12.85 -9.30 -5.10
CA TYR A 94 12.14 -9.83 -3.93
C TYR A 94 13.11 -10.38 -2.88
N ASN A 95 14.09 -11.17 -3.29
CA ASN A 95 15.05 -11.80 -2.37
C ASN A 95 16.06 -10.83 -1.76
N LEU A 96 16.05 -9.56 -2.17
CA LEU A 96 16.93 -8.52 -1.63
C LEU A 96 16.20 -7.53 -0.74
N ILE A 97 14.89 -7.72 -0.52
CA ILE A 97 14.12 -6.86 0.38
C ILE A 97 14.65 -7.02 1.81
N SER A 98 14.88 -5.89 2.47
CA SER A 98 15.53 -5.86 3.77
C SER A 98 14.60 -6.19 4.94
N SER A 99 15.20 -6.60 6.06
CA SER A 99 14.45 -6.78 7.30
C SER A 99 13.90 -5.44 7.83
N ASP A 100 14.56 -4.33 7.52
CA ASP A 100 14.05 -2.99 7.86
C ASP A 100 12.73 -2.71 7.14
N HIS A 101 12.66 -3.02 5.84
CA HIS A 101 11.43 -2.87 5.07
C HIS A 101 10.32 -3.75 5.64
N ALA A 102 10.63 -5.00 5.98
CA ALA A 102 9.67 -5.92 6.59
C ALA A 102 9.13 -5.36 7.91
N PHE A 103 10.00 -4.78 8.74
CA PHE A 103 9.60 -4.14 9.99
C PHE A 103 8.65 -2.96 9.73
N ARG A 104 8.94 -2.16 8.72
CA ARG A 104 8.11 -0.99 8.35
C ARG A 104 6.75 -1.38 7.78
N GLU A 105 6.62 -2.58 7.22
CA GLU A 105 5.30 -3.07 6.79
C GLU A 105 4.39 -3.36 8.00
N GLY A 106 4.98 -3.58 9.17
CA GLY A 106 4.27 -3.54 10.44
C GLY A 106 3.36 -4.72 10.75
N GLU A 107 3.39 -5.77 9.96
CA GLU A 107 2.46 -6.90 10.09
C GLU A 107 3.01 -7.99 10.99
N GLY A 108 2.11 -8.66 11.70
CA GLY A 108 2.47 -9.75 12.60
C GLY A 108 3.44 -9.31 13.69
N ASP A 109 4.51 -10.08 13.89
CA ASP A 109 5.55 -9.75 14.87
C ASP A 109 6.61 -8.81 14.28
N ARG A 110 6.40 -8.34 13.05
CA ARG A 110 7.28 -7.42 12.32
C ARG A 110 8.64 -8.02 11.96
N SER A 111 8.79 -9.34 12.06
CA SER A 111 10.03 -10.01 11.67
C SER A 111 10.10 -10.23 10.17
N TYR A 112 11.33 -10.39 9.67
CA TYR A 112 11.54 -10.73 8.26
C TYR A 112 10.96 -12.12 7.95
N GLU A 113 11.09 -13.07 8.86
CA GLU A 113 10.58 -14.43 8.69
C GLU A 113 9.06 -14.44 8.51
N TYR A 114 8.33 -13.68 9.31
CA TYR A 114 6.89 -13.54 9.18
C TYR A 114 6.55 -12.87 7.84
N TRP A 115 7.23 -11.78 7.54
CA TRP A 115 7.03 -11.02 6.30
C TRP A 115 7.18 -11.93 5.07
N LYS A 116 8.29 -12.69 5.04
CA LYS A 116 8.59 -13.58 3.92
C LYS A 116 7.54 -14.67 3.78
N LYS A 117 7.14 -15.30 4.88
CA LYS A 117 6.13 -16.35 4.87
C LYS A 117 4.81 -15.86 4.29
N VAL A 118 4.35 -14.70 4.72
CA VAL A 118 3.08 -14.11 4.27
C VAL A 118 3.19 -13.69 2.80
N HIS A 119 4.29 -13.05 2.42
CA HIS A 119 4.45 -12.55 1.06
C HIS A 119 4.76 -13.65 0.05
N ASP A 120 5.48 -14.70 0.43
CA ASP A 120 5.67 -15.88 -0.43
C ASP A 120 4.31 -16.43 -0.86
N LYS A 121 3.40 -16.57 0.09
CA LYS A 121 2.05 -17.08 -0.18
C LYS A 121 1.25 -16.10 -1.02
N PHE A 122 1.25 -14.82 -0.63
CA PHE A 122 0.48 -13.78 -1.31
C PHE A 122 0.91 -13.64 -2.78
N PHE A 123 2.20 -13.48 -3.03
CA PHE A 123 2.68 -13.30 -4.40
C PHE A 123 2.56 -14.57 -5.23
N SER A 124 2.76 -15.74 -4.64
CA SER A 124 2.55 -17.01 -5.36
C SER A 124 1.12 -17.11 -5.88
N GLU A 125 0.14 -16.71 -5.06
CA GLU A 125 -1.27 -16.73 -5.45
C GLU A 125 -1.57 -15.66 -6.50
N GLU A 126 -1.06 -14.42 -6.33
CA GLU A 126 -1.32 -13.32 -7.25
C GLU A 126 -0.70 -13.59 -8.63
N TYR A 127 0.54 -14.09 -8.68
CA TYR A 127 1.18 -14.45 -9.94
C TYR A 127 0.44 -15.57 -10.64
N ARG A 128 -0.01 -16.58 -9.90
CA ARG A 128 -0.76 -17.70 -10.47
C ARG A 128 -2.06 -17.19 -11.11
N LYS A 129 -2.77 -16.29 -10.47
CA LYS A 129 -4.00 -15.69 -11.02
C LYS A 129 -3.74 -14.96 -12.34
N SER A 130 -2.54 -14.46 -12.53
CA SER A 130 -2.13 -13.74 -13.74
C SER A 130 -1.43 -14.66 -14.75
N ASN A 131 -1.42 -15.97 -14.51
CA ASN A 131 -0.72 -16.96 -15.34
C ASN A 131 0.77 -16.69 -15.48
N LYS A 132 1.38 -16.22 -14.40
CA LYS A 132 2.82 -15.92 -14.35
C LYS A 132 3.46 -16.71 -13.24
N GLU A 133 4.76 -16.99 -13.39
CA GLU A 133 5.55 -17.68 -12.38
C GLU A 133 6.19 -16.66 -11.43
N PHE A 134 6.00 -16.85 -10.13
CA PHE A 134 6.65 -16.03 -9.12
C PHE A 134 8.04 -16.60 -8.82
N LYS A 135 9.07 -15.82 -9.09
CA LYS A 135 10.46 -16.18 -8.83
C LYS A 135 11.02 -15.37 -7.66
N GLU A 136 12.02 -15.91 -6.99
CA GLU A 136 12.65 -15.25 -5.85
C GLU A 136 13.31 -13.92 -6.20
N ASP A 137 13.75 -13.75 -7.44
CA ASP A 137 14.36 -12.50 -7.92
C ASP A 137 13.38 -11.58 -8.63
N ALA A 138 12.08 -11.84 -8.51
CA ALA A 138 11.05 -11.00 -9.13
C ALA A 138 11.19 -9.54 -8.68
N PRO A 139 11.09 -8.57 -9.62
CA PRO A 139 11.19 -7.16 -9.25
C PRO A 139 9.97 -6.71 -8.47
N MET A 140 10.22 -5.99 -7.38
CA MET A 140 9.19 -5.49 -6.49
C MET A 140 9.27 -3.98 -6.39
N VAL A 141 8.10 -3.34 -6.34
CA VAL A 141 7.97 -1.91 -6.06
C VAL A 141 7.79 -1.76 -4.56
N CYS A 142 8.76 -1.12 -3.93
CA CYS A 142 8.70 -0.84 -2.49
C CYS A 142 8.35 0.62 -2.29
N GLU A 143 7.34 0.88 -1.47
CA GLU A 143 6.86 2.22 -1.18
C GLU A 143 6.96 2.48 0.31
N LEU A 144 7.53 3.62 0.68
CA LEU A 144 7.51 4.13 2.05
C LEU A 144 6.56 5.31 2.09
N PHE A 145 5.71 5.36 3.10
CA PHE A 145 4.70 6.41 3.22
C PHE A 145 4.55 6.85 4.65
N GLU A 146 3.89 7.99 4.83
CA GLU A 146 3.63 8.57 6.14
C GLU A 146 2.17 8.94 6.24
N LYS A 147 1.51 8.57 7.34
CA LYS A 147 0.16 9.02 7.62
C LYS A 147 0.21 10.50 8.00
N ILE A 148 -0.60 11.31 7.33
CA ILE A 148 -0.66 12.76 7.55
C ILE A 148 -2.05 13.25 7.97
N TYR A 149 -3.05 12.35 7.92
CA TYR A 149 -4.42 12.76 8.30
C TYR A 149 -5.20 11.62 8.92
#